data_a716bc1345f703e136fd77c455c01416
#
_entry.id   a716bc1345f703e136fd77c455c01416
#
_cell.length_a   1.000
_cell.length_b   1.000
_cell.length_c   1.000
_cell.angle_alpha   90.00
_cell.angle_beta   90.00
_cell.angle_gamma   90.00
#
_symmetry.space_group_name_H-M   'P 1'
#
loop_
_entity.id
_entity.type
_entity.pdbx_description
1 polymer ?
#
loop_
_entity_poly.entity_id
_entity_poly.type
_entity_poly.pdbx_seq_one_letter_code
_entity_poly.pdbx_strand_id
1 'polypeptide(L)'
;MPEEYGCRDSITTLFYSLYNIYLVNLEMKHAVDVTCCAKQSHVSVDDSLNVVYVIGESYIKCHSQLYGYYLPTTPNLYQEKKKGNLFVFDNVVSPFNRTTLTMKNTLCCNSLRNHEKWSDSPYFPALFKKAGYQVYFWDVQKDDELQAPFVFSMNTFVYNRLLMKESYTQISKNVFEYDNQAVVDFSKEAKGIGKHNLVIFHLMGQHVMATKRYPHISQFNVFSYRDIRSKQPYLNDEKKQMIAEYDNATLYNDYVLKNIIDLFRDKNTVVLYFSDHGEEIYDYRDSYGRVVFPDFDKTCTR
;
A
#
# COMPACT_ATOMS: atom_id res chain seq x y z
N MET A 1 16.98 -8.86 19.59
CA MET A 1 17.80 -10.09 19.70
C MET A 1 17.93 -10.63 18.30
N PRO A 2 19.13 -10.95 17.81
CA PRO A 2 19.30 -11.59 16.52
C PRO A 2 18.71 -12.99 16.61
N GLU A 3 17.70 -13.29 15.82
CA GLU A 3 17.19 -14.64 15.70
C GLU A 3 18.25 -15.48 15.00
N GLU A 4 18.89 -16.36 15.72
CA GLU A 4 19.61 -17.48 15.15
C GLU A 4 18.60 -18.32 14.37
N TYR A 5 18.63 -18.26 13.05
CA TYR A 5 18.00 -19.24 12.19
C TYR A 5 18.73 -20.58 12.28
N GLY A 6 18.69 -21.18 13.48
CA GLY A 6 19.07 -22.56 13.65
C GLY A 6 18.07 -23.44 12.91
N CYS A 7 18.58 -24.46 12.22
CA CYS A 7 17.79 -25.48 11.54
C CYS A 7 16.88 -26.17 12.58
N ARG A 8 15.62 -25.73 12.70
CA ARG A 8 14.63 -26.36 13.59
C ARG A 8 14.17 -27.63 12.88
N ASP A 9 14.06 -28.72 13.64
CA ASP A 9 13.44 -29.92 13.10
C ASP A 9 11.97 -29.68 12.74
N SER A 10 11.41 -30.51 11.86
CA SER A 10 10.07 -30.34 11.30
C SER A 10 8.98 -30.31 12.37
N ILE A 11 9.18 -31.03 13.47
CA ILE A 11 8.22 -31.11 14.60
C ILE A 11 8.23 -29.78 15.37
N THR A 12 9.41 -29.28 15.74
CA THR A 12 9.55 -27.99 16.41
C THR A 12 9.02 -26.85 15.56
N THR A 13 9.25 -26.89 14.24
CA THR A 13 8.70 -25.91 13.29
C THR A 13 7.18 -25.96 13.27
N LEU A 14 6.58 -27.15 13.28
CA LEU A 14 5.12 -27.32 13.31
C LEU A 14 4.52 -26.72 14.60
N PHE A 15 5.05 -27.09 15.76
CA PHE A 15 4.56 -26.53 17.02
C PHE A 15 4.72 -25.02 17.12
N TYR A 16 5.84 -24.49 16.67
CA TYR A 16 6.08 -23.04 16.60
C TYR A 16 5.08 -22.35 15.66
N SER A 17 4.82 -22.94 14.52
CA SER A 17 3.81 -22.41 13.57
C SER A 17 2.42 -22.42 14.17
N LEU A 18 1.99 -23.52 14.78
CA LEU A 18 0.68 -23.62 15.45
C LEU A 18 0.55 -22.62 16.61
N TYR A 19 1.60 -22.44 17.39
CA TYR A 19 1.63 -21.45 18.48
C TYR A 19 1.51 -20.02 17.94
N ASN A 20 2.24 -19.68 16.87
CA ASN A 20 2.12 -18.36 16.24
C ASN A 20 0.73 -18.13 15.63
N ILE A 21 0.13 -19.14 15.03
CA ILE A 21 -1.26 -19.09 14.54
C ILE A 21 -2.21 -18.76 15.69
N TYR A 22 -2.06 -19.43 16.81
CA TYR A 22 -2.87 -19.17 18.00
C TYR A 22 -2.70 -17.73 18.50
N LEU A 23 -1.46 -17.23 18.61
CA LEU A 23 -1.17 -15.86 19.05
C LEU A 23 -1.78 -14.83 18.10
N VAL A 24 -1.64 -15.01 16.78
CA VAL A 24 -2.21 -14.11 15.78
C VAL A 24 -3.74 -14.07 15.88
N ASN A 25 -4.38 -15.22 16.11
CA ASN A 25 -5.83 -15.26 16.30
C ASN A 25 -6.29 -14.54 17.58
N LEU A 26 -5.53 -14.65 18.67
CA LEU A 26 -5.82 -13.89 19.90
C LEU A 26 -5.68 -12.39 19.68
N GLU A 27 -4.58 -11.96 19.02
CA GLU A 27 -4.35 -10.57 18.69
C GLU A 27 -5.45 -10.00 17.78
N MET A 28 -5.88 -10.77 16.77
CA MET A 28 -6.98 -10.41 15.89
C MET A 28 -8.31 -10.27 16.62
N LYS A 29 -8.62 -11.21 17.50
CA LYS A 29 -9.84 -11.14 18.31
C LYS A 29 -9.84 -9.89 19.17
N HIS A 30 -8.73 -9.60 19.83
CA HIS A 30 -8.58 -8.38 20.63
C HIS A 30 -8.78 -7.11 19.81
N ALA A 31 -8.13 -6.99 18.64
CA ALA A 31 -8.30 -5.84 17.75
C ALA A 31 -9.75 -5.64 17.27
N VAL A 32 -10.45 -6.74 17.00
CA VAL A 32 -11.89 -6.71 16.65
C VAL A 32 -12.72 -6.21 17.83
N ASP A 33 -12.49 -6.75 19.04
CA ASP A 33 -13.20 -6.35 20.25
C ASP A 33 -13.00 -4.86 20.57
N VAL A 34 -11.75 -4.37 20.49
CA VAL A 34 -11.41 -2.95 20.66
C VAL A 34 -12.15 -2.08 19.62
N THR A 35 -12.17 -2.50 18.36
CA THR A 35 -12.84 -1.77 17.28
C THR A 35 -14.37 -1.74 17.47
N CYS A 36 -14.99 -2.86 17.83
CA CYS A 36 -16.42 -2.95 18.07
C CYS A 36 -16.86 -2.12 19.28
N CYS A 37 -16.04 -2.10 20.34
CA CYS A 37 -16.32 -1.36 21.58
C CYS A 37 -15.99 0.14 21.46
N ALA A 38 -15.30 0.57 20.39
CA ALA A 38 -15.01 2.00 20.19
C ALA A 38 -16.30 2.81 20.13
N LYS A 39 -16.34 3.90 20.89
CA LYS A 39 -17.48 4.80 20.92
C LYS A 39 -17.69 5.47 19.56
N GLN A 40 -18.92 5.95 19.33
CA GLN A 40 -19.23 6.75 18.17
C GLN A 40 -18.32 7.98 18.15
N SER A 41 -17.59 8.16 17.03
CA SER A 41 -16.73 9.31 16.84
C SER A 41 -17.50 10.41 16.14
N HIS A 42 -17.30 11.66 16.59
CA HIS A 42 -17.75 12.82 15.84
C HIS A 42 -16.58 13.29 14.97
N VAL A 43 -16.79 13.31 13.67
CA VAL A 43 -15.84 13.93 12.74
C VAL A 43 -16.28 15.37 12.57
N SER A 44 -15.53 16.29 13.15
CA SER A 44 -15.74 17.74 13.00
C SER A 44 -15.04 18.24 11.76
N VAL A 45 -15.49 17.81 10.58
CA VAL A 45 -15.06 18.33 9.29
C VAL A 45 -16.28 18.79 8.51
N ASP A 46 -16.03 19.59 7.46
CA ASP A 46 -17.06 19.97 6.50
C ASP A 46 -17.87 18.75 6.08
N ASP A 47 -19.18 18.84 6.26
CA ASP A 47 -20.18 17.79 5.96
C ASP A 47 -20.16 17.32 4.49
N SER A 48 -19.32 17.87 3.65
CA SER A 48 -19.20 17.51 2.24
C SER A 48 -17.90 16.80 1.88
N LEU A 49 -16.94 16.66 2.81
CA LEU A 49 -15.60 16.15 2.52
C LEU A 49 -15.60 14.65 2.21
N ASN A 50 -14.99 14.29 1.09
CA ASN A 50 -14.59 12.94 0.78
C ASN A 50 -13.10 12.74 1.10
N VAL A 51 -12.75 11.60 1.64
CA VAL A 51 -11.38 11.20 1.91
C VAL A 51 -11.06 10.00 1.04
N VAL A 52 -10.04 10.13 0.20
CA VAL A 52 -9.51 9.02 -0.61
C VAL A 52 -8.14 8.65 -0.07
N TYR A 53 -8.00 7.43 0.38
CA TYR A 53 -6.81 6.89 1.02
C TYR A 53 -6.20 5.84 0.10
N VAL A 54 -5.11 6.20 -0.56
CA VAL A 54 -4.47 5.33 -1.55
C VAL A 54 -3.18 4.75 -0.95
N ILE A 55 -3.18 3.46 -0.77
CA ILE A 55 -2.06 2.70 -0.25
C ILE A 55 -1.33 2.10 -1.44
N GLY A 56 -0.13 2.62 -1.71
CA GLY A 56 0.80 2.07 -2.70
C GLY A 56 1.63 0.94 -2.10
N GLU A 57 2.35 0.25 -2.93
CA GLU A 57 3.20 -0.88 -2.58
C GLU A 57 4.60 -0.68 -3.16
N SER A 58 5.64 -0.84 -2.32
CA SER A 58 7.06 -0.86 -2.73
C SER A 58 7.54 0.38 -3.50
N TYR A 59 6.87 1.54 -3.36
CA TYR A 59 7.28 2.77 -4.03
C TYR A 59 8.44 3.44 -3.31
N ILE A 60 9.47 3.85 -4.06
CA ILE A 60 10.64 4.57 -3.55
C ILE A 60 10.79 5.93 -4.23
N LYS A 61 11.07 6.96 -3.44
CA LYS A 61 11.16 8.34 -3.95
C LYS A 61 12.34 8.57 -4.89
N CYS A 62 13.45 7.84 -4.73
CA CYS A 62 14.65 8.00 -5.56
C CYS A 62 14.41 7.60 -7.03
N HIS A 63 13.35 6.86 -7.34
CA HIS A 63 12.90 6.55 -8.69
C HIS A 63 11.70 7.39 -9.17
N SER A 64 11.41 8.47 -8.47
CA SER A 64 10.31 9.37 -8.82
C SER A 64 10.80 10.72 -9.33
N GLN A 65 10.33 11.11 -10.52
CA GLN A 65 10.56 12.46 -11.07
C GLN A 65 10.06 13.55 -10.12
N LEU A 66 9.00 13.28 -9.36
CA LEU A 66 8.43 14.21 -8.39
C LEU A 66 9.45 14.66 -7.34
N TYR A 67 10.41 13.79 -7.02
CA TYR A 67 11.52 14.03 -6.08
C TYR A 67 12.87 14.25 -6.75
N GLY A 68 12.89 14.48 -8.07
CA GLY A 68 14.10 14.84 -8.81
C GLY A 68 14.81 13.70 -9.53
N TYR A 69 14.19 12.55 -9.64
CA TYR A 69 14.72 11.49 -10.49
C TYR A 69 14.80 11.95 -11.94
N TYR A 70 15.85 11.55 -12.65
CA TYR A 70 16.15 12.07 -13.98
C TYR A 70 15.23 11.54 -15.10
N LEU A 71 14.60 10.37 -14.91
CA LEU A 71 13.60 9.85 -15.85
C LEU A 71 12.19 10.38 -15.50
N PRO A 72 11.34 10.58 -16.52
CA PRO A 72 9.98 11.09 -16.32
C PRO A 72 9.03 9.98 -15.86
N THR A 73 9.27 9.43 -14.67
CA THR A 73 8.51 8.32 -14.10
C THR A 73 7.19 8.77 -13.44
N THR A 74 7.04 10.05 -13.10
CA THR A 74 5.82 10.58 -12.48
C THR A 74 5.36 11.89 -13.13
N PRO A 75 5.12 11.92 -14.46
CA PRO A 75 4.83 13.16 -15.19
C PRO A 75 3.49 13.79 -14.79
N ASN A 76 2.47 13.00 -14.47
CA ASN A 76 1.15 13.51 -14.09
C ASN A 76 1.18 14.18 -12.72
N LEU A 77 1.75 13.52 -11.70
CA LEU A 77 1.92 14.10 -10.37
C LEU A 77 2.83 15.34 -10.40
N TYR A 78 3.87 15.33 -11.23
CA TYR A 78 4.73 16.51 -11.44
C TYR A 78 3.93 17.69 -12.00
N GLN A 79 2.98 17.47 -12.92
CA GLN A 79 2.09 18.52 -13.42
C GLN A 79 1.11 19.00 -12.35
N GLU A 80 0.54 18.12 -11.54
CA GLU A 80 -0.34 18.54 -10.43
C GLU A 80 0.43 19.36 -9.38
N LYS A 81 1.69 19.02 -9.10
CA LYS A 81 2.59 19.84 -8.24
C LYS A 81 2.80 21.22 -8.83
N LYS A 82 3.06 21.32 -10.15
CA LYS A 82 3.24 22.63 -10.84
C LYS A 82 1.99 23.50 -10.81
N LYS A 83 0.81 22.89 -10.83
CA LYS A 83 -0.48 23.59 -10.71
C LYS A 83 -0.80 24.03 -9.28
N GLY A 84 -0.02 23.59 -8.27
CA GLY A 84 -0.29 23.87 -6.86
C GLY A 84 -1.37 22.96 -6.24
N ASN A 85 -1.77 21.90 -6.92
CA ASN A 85 -2.80 20.96 -6.46
C ASN A 85 -2.23 19.79 -5.63
N LEU A 86 -0.91 19.66 -5.57
CA LEU A 86 -0.24 18.55 -4.90
C LEU A 86 0.77 19.05 -3.86
N PHE A 87 0.56 18.62 -2.61
CA PHE A 87 1.55 18.74 -1.54
C PHE A 87 2.41 17.49 -1.50
N VAL A 88 3.73 17.68 -1.49
CA VAL A 88 4.72 16.60 -1.48
C VAL A 88 5.46 16.63 -0.15
N PHE A 89 5.49 15.49 0.52
CA PHE A 89 6.22 15.33 1.78
C PHE A 89 7.60 14.73 1.50
N ASP A 90 8.65 15.43 1.85
CA ASP A 90 10.03 15.00 1.54
C ASP A 90 10.64 14.06 2.58
N ASN A 91 10.11 14.04 3.79
CA ASN A 91 10.65 13.27 4.92
C ASN A 91 9.62 12.32 5.50
N VAL A 92 9.24 11.31 4.70
CA VAL A 92 8.32 10.24 5.10
C VAL A 92 9.07 8.92 5.06
N VAL A 93 9.01 8.16 6.15
CA VAL A 93 9.67 6.86 6.29
C VAL A 93 8.63 5.85 6.73
N SER A 94 8.56 4.71 6.03
CA SER A 94 7.77 3.58 6.50
C SER A 94 8.44 2.95 7.73
N PRO A 95 7.71 2.68 8.80
CA PRO A 95 8.26 2.07 10.01
C PRO A 95 8.62 0.59 9.83
N PHE A 96 8.12 -0.04 8.78
CA PHE A 96 8.32 -1.46 8.49
C PHE A 96 8.63 -1.68 7.01
N ASN A 97 9.31 -2.77 6.73
CA ASN A 97 9.63 -3.22 5.37
C ASN A 97 8.70 -4.35 4.88
N ARG A 98 7.52 -4.48 5.47
CA ARG A 98 6.54 -5.52 5.15
C ARG A 98 5.14 -4.95 5.16
N THR A 99 4.38 -5.22 4.12
CA THR A 99 3.01 -4.78 3.92
C THR A 99 2.11 -5.09 5.12
N THR A 100 2.10 -6.32 5.62
CA THR A 100 1.25 -6.73 6.75
C THR A 100 1.45 -5.89 8.00
N LEU A 101 2.72 -5.61 8.37
CA LEU A 101 3.03 -4.82 9.57
C LEU A 101 2.69 -3.35 9.36
N THR A 102 3.01 -2.80 8.19
CA THR A 102 2.67 -1.41 7.85
C THR A 102 1.17 -1.21 7.86
N MET A 103 0.41 -2.08 7.20
CA MET A 103 -1.04 -1.96 7.11
C MET A 103 -1.74 -2.04 8.47
N LYS A 104 -1.33 -2.96 9.35
CA LYS A 104 -1.86 -3.05 10.71
C LYS A 104 -1.68 -1.72 11.46
N ASN A 105 -0.54 -1.08 11.30
CA ASN A 105 -0.24 0.18 11.98
C ASN A 105 -0.77 1.43 11.27
N THR A 106 -1.01 1.38 9.96
CA THR A 106 -1.58 2.53 9.21
C THR A 106 -3.10 2.52 9.15
N LEU A 107 -3.74 1.37 9.34
CA LEU A 107 -5.20 1.27 9.36
C LEU A 107 -5.79 1.26 10.78
N CYS A 108 -4.95 1.22 11.81
CA CYS A 108 -5.36 1.37 13.21
C CYS A 108 -4.96 2.75 13.75
N CYS A 109 -5.65 3.20 14.77
CA CYS A 109 -5.43 4.52 15.39
C CYS A 109 -4.29 4.54 16.41
N ASN A 110 -3.38 3.57 16.36
CA ASN A 110 -2.24 3.49 17.28
C ASN A 110 -1.14 4.50 16.91
N SER A 111 -0.35 4.87 17.91
CA SER A 111 0.83 5.69 17.76
C SER A 111 2.09 4.88 17.98
N LEU A 112 2.87 4.65 16.93
CA LEU A 112 4.20 4.03 17.07
C LEU A 112 5.17 4.88 17.91
N ARG A 113 4.99 6.20 17.90
CA ARG A 113 5.78 7.13 18.72
C ARG A 113 5.58 6.86 20.22
N ASN A 114 4.38 6.44 20.60
CA ASN A 114 4.03 6.12 21.98
C ASN A 114 4.20 4.62 22.28
N HIS A 115 4.77 3.85 21.35
CA HIS A 115 4.93 2.39 21.47
C HIS A 115 3.62 1.63 21.66
N GLU A 116 2.52 2.16 21.17
CA GLU A 116 1.21 1.53 21.22
C GLU A 116 1.14 0.35 20.25
N LYS A 117 0.52 -0.74 20.68
CA LYS A 117 0.26 -1.88 19.82
C LYS A 117 -0.92 -1.57 18.90
N TRP A 118 -0.81 -1.98 17.64
CA TRP A 118 -1.90 -1.82 16.65
C TRP A 118 -3.22 -2.44 17.14
N SER A 119 -3.17 -3.59 17.82
CA SER A 119 -4.33 -4.32 18.31
C SER A 119 -5.05 -3.65 19.47
N ASP A 120 -4.41 -2.72 20.17
CA ASP A 120 -4.97 -1.99 21.30
C ASP A 120 -5.72 -0.72 20.85
N SER A 121 -5.72 -0.44 19.56
CA SER A 121 -6.33 0.74 18.98
C SER A 121 -7.39 0.37 17.94
N PRO A 122 -8.48 1.15 17.81
CA PRO A 122 -9.53 0.83 16.87
C PRO A 122 -9.07 0.98 15.42
N TYR A 123 -9.66 0.20 14.55
CA TYR A 123 -9.51 0.25 13.11
C TYR A 123 -10.18 1.51 12.56
N PHE A 124 -9.44 2.45 11.97
CA PHE A 124 -10.00 3.76 11.62
C PHE A 124 -11.14 3.72 10.60
N PRO A 125 -11.19 2.79 9.62
CA PRO A 125 -12.33 2.71 8.71
C PRO A 125 -13.65 2.46 9.45
N ALA A 126 -13.63 1.69 10.55
CA ALA A 126 -14.81 1.50 11.39
C ALA A 126 -15.24 2.78 12.10
N LEU A 127 -14.29 3.63 12.51
CA LEU A 127 -14.61 4.92 13.11
C LEU A 127 -15.25 5.86 12.09
N PHE A 128 -14.76 5.91 10.86
CA PHE A 128 -15.40 6.66 9.78
C PHE A 128 -16.83 6.19 9.53
N LYS A 129 -17.05 4.87 9.48
CA LYS A 129 -18.40 4.31 9.32
C LYS A 129 -19.32 4.67 10.49
N LYS A 130 -18.84 4.60 11.73
CA LYS A 130 -19.57 5.03 12.92
C LYS A 130 -19.86 6.53 12.92
N ALA A 131 -19.02 7.34 12.26
CA ALA A 131 -19.24 8.78 12.06
C ALA A 131 -20.17 9.11 10.88
N GLY A 132 -20.78 8.10 10.23
CA GLY A 132 -21.76 8.27 9.16
C GLY A 132 -21.19 8.29 7.75
N TYR A 133 -19.91 8.03 7.57
CA TYR A 133 -19.31 7.91 6.24
C TYR A 133 -19.71 6.60 5.56
N GLN A 134 -19.88 6.65 4.23
CA GLN A 134 -19.84 5.46 3.40
C GLN A 134 -18.38 5.05 3.21
N VAL A 135 -18.03 3.82 3.54
CA VAL A 135 -16.66 3.34 3.51
C VAL A 135 -16.50 2.27 2.44
N TYR A 136 -15.62 2.56 1.48
CA TYR A 136 -15.33 1.71 0.33
C TYR A 136 -13.90 1.19 0.41
N PHE A 137 -13.70 -0.10 0.10
CA PHE A 137 -12.37 -0.70 0.05
C PHE A 137 -12.18 -1.47 -1.25
N TRP A 138 -11.27 -1.00 -2.10
CA TRP A 138 -10.88 -1.62 -3.36
C TRP A 138 -9.45 -2.12 -3.27
N ASP A 139 -9.30 -3.45 -3.27
CA ASP A 139 -8.04 -4.14 -3.04
C ASP A 139 -7.60 -4.86 -4.30
N VAL A 140 -6.43 -4.47 -4.82
CA VAL A 140 -5.79 -5.13 -5.97
C VAL A 140 -4.92 -6.30 -5.51
N GLN A 141 -4.51 -6.32 -4.25
CA GLN A 141 -3.73 -7.41 -3.66
C GLN A 141 -4.61 -8.56 -3.15
N LYS A 142 -5.90 -8.50 -3.42
CA LYS A 142 -6.82 -9.59 -3.08
C LYS A 142 -6.46 -10.82 -3.90
N ASP A 143 -6.09 -11.90 -3.22
CA ASP A 143 -5.79 -13.19 -3.83
C ASP A 143 -7.06 -14.04 -3.92
N ASP A 144 -7.29 -14.68 -5.06
CA ASP A 144 -8.34 -15.71 -5.19
C ASP A 144 -8.06 -16.95 -4.31
N GLU A 145 -6.80 -17.13 -3.92
CA GLU A 145 -6.36 -18.21 -3.04
C GLU A 145 -6.67 -17.99 -1.54
N LEU A 146 -7.52 -17.02 -1.19
CA LEU A 146 -8.04 -16.84 0.18
C LEU A 146 -8.68 -18.14 0.77
N GLN A 147 -8.78 -19.17 -0.04
CA GLN A 147 -9.21 -20.51 0.39
C GLN A 147 -8.05 -21.37 0.90
N ALA A 148 -6.80 -20.95 0.77
CA ALA A 148 -5.68 -21.70 1.34
C ALA A 148 -5.64 -21.50 2.87
N PRO A 149 -5.87 -22.55 3.68
CA PRO A 149 -6.07 -22.43 5.13
C PRO A 149 -4.82 -21.98 5.90
N PHE A 150 -3.70 -21.71 5.21
CA PHE A 150 -2.41 -21.41 5.83
C PHE A 150 -1.75 -20.12 5.34
N VAL A 151 -2.42 -19.33 4.51
CA VAL A 151 -1.85 -18.04 4.07
C VAL A 151 -2.16 -16.98 5.11
N PHE A 152 -1.21 -16.73 6.01
CA PHE A 152 -1.20 -15.59 6.93
C PHE A 152 -0.82 -14.32 6.18
N SER A 153 -1.58 -13.98 5.17
CA SER A 153 -1.42 -12.74 4.45
C SER A 153 -2.14 -11.60 5.19
N MET A 154 -1.80 -10.39 4.83
CA MET A 154 -2.51 -9.19 5.26
C MET A 154 -4.02 -9.27 5.00
N ASN A 155 -4.41 -9.98 3.97
CA ASN A 155 -5.79 -10.27 3.63
C ASN A 155 -6.57 -10.85 4.82
N THR A 156 -5.95 -11.66 5.67
CA THR A 156 -6.61 -12.23 6.86
C THR A 156 -7.06 -11.17 7.86
N PHE A 157 -6.29 -10.07 7.99
CA PHE A 157 -6.65 -8.96 8.88
C PHE A 157 -7.79 -8.13 8.27
N VAL A 158 -7.60 -7.62 7.06
CA VAL A 158 -8.56 -6.73 6.37
C VAL A 158 -9.89 -7.45 6.08
N TYR A 159 -9.82 -8.74 5.77
CA TYR A 159 -10.97 -9.58 5.44
C TYR A 159 -11.51 -10.38 6.63
N ASN A 160 -11.14 -10.01 7.87
CA ASN A 160 -11.84 -10.57 9.03
C ASN A 160 -13.33 -10.22 8.97
N ARG A 161 -14.19 -11.24 9.03
CA ARG A 161 -15.64 -11.08 8.77
C ARG A 161 -16.32 -10.05 9.68
N LEU A 162 -15.94 -9.99 10.96
CA LEU A 162 -16.52 -9.03 11.90
C LEU A 162 -15.98 -7.62 11.61
N LEU A 163 -14.67 -7.50 11.41
CA LEU A 163 -14.04 -6.24 11.08
C LEU A 163 -14.59 -5.65 9.77
N MET A 164 -14.78 -6.47 8.74
CA MET A 164 -15.41 -6.08 7.48
C MET A 164 -16.80 -5.51 7.68
N LYS A 165 -17.64 -6.20 8.47
CA LYS A 165 -19.01 -5.76 8.76
C LYS A 165 -19.04 -4.41 9.47
N GLU A 166 -18.15 -4.22 10.43
CA GLU A 166 -18.07 -2.97 11.20
C GLU A 166 -17.46 -1.80 10.41
N SER A 167 -16.59 -2.09 9.43
CA SER A 167 -15.74 -1.09 8.79
C SER A 167 -16.22 -0.65 7.42
N TYR A 168 -16.76 -1.56 6.60
CA TYR A 168 -17.02 -1.26 5.20
C TYR A 168 -18.49 -1.22 4.86
N THR A 169 -18.86 -0.30 3.98
CA THR A 169 -20.14 -0.28 3.29
C THR A 169 -20.09 -1.23 2.10
N GLN A 170 -18.98 -1.17 1.37
CA GLN A 170 -18.74 -2.01 0.20
C GLN A 170 -17.25 -2.30 0.05
N ILE A 171 -16.94 -3.51 -0.45
CA ILE A 171 -15.60 -3.94 -0.83
C ILE A 171 -15.59 -4.43 -2.27
N SER A 172 -14.43 -4.37 -2.93
CA SER A 172 -14.26 -4.95 -4.26
C SER A 172 -14.54 -6.45 -4.25
N LYS A 173 -15.29 -6.93 -5.23
CA LYS A 173 -15.58 -8.36 -5.41
C LYS A 173 -14.65 -9.02 -6.41
N ASN A 174 -14.17 -8.24 -7.35
CA ASN A 174 -13.34 -8.69 -8.46
C ASN A 174 -11.88 -8.83 -8.06
N VAL A 175 -11.16 -9.67 -8.78
CA VAL A 175 -9.70 -9.74 -8.78
C VAL A 175 -9.21 -8.94 -9.97
N PHE A 176 -8.13 -8.20 -9.78
CA PHE A 176 -7.60 -7.28 -10.77
C PHE A 176 -6.17 -7.67 -11.14
N GLU A 177 -5.89 -7.71 -12.43
CA GLU A 177 -4.53 -7.93 -12.92
C GLU A 177 -3.66 -6.68 -12.78
N TYR A 178 -4.28 -5.50 -13.00
CA TYR A 178 -3.62 -4.19 -12.95
C TYR A 178 -4.41 -3.18 -12.11
N ASP A 179 -3.70 -2.29 -11.45
CA ASP A 179 -4.26 -1.31 -10.53
C ASP A 179 -5.37 -0.44 -11.13
N ASN A 180 -5.22 -0.02 -12.40
CA ASN A 180 -6.24 0.81 -13.04
C ASN A 180 -7.58 0.10 -13.24
N GLN A 181 -7.59 -1.23 -13.28
CA GLN A 181 -8.84 -1.98 -13.39
C GLN A 181 -9.70 -1.79 -12.14
N ALA A 182 -9.07 -1.70 -10.96
CA ALA A 182 -9.77 -1.40 -9.71
C ALA A 182 -10.38 0.01 -9.72
N VAL A 183 -9.70 1.00 -10.29
CA VAL A 183 -10.21 2.38 -10.42
C VAL A 183 -11.43 2.40 -11.35
N VAL A 184 -11.36 1.71 -12.49
CA VAL A 184 -12.47 1.58 -13.45
C VAL A 184 -13.65 0.82 -12.85
N ASP A 185 -13.38 -0.25 -12.11
CA ASP A 185 -14.40 -1.04 -11.42
C ASP A 185 -15.11 -0.18 -10.36
N PHE A 186 -14.36 0.51 -9.52
CA PHE A 186 -14.91 1.42 -8.52
C PHE A 186 -15.82 2.49 -9.15
N SER A 187 -15.40 3.07 -10.27
CA SER A 187 -16.19 4.09 -10.96
C SER A 187 -17.56 3.59 -11.47
N LYS A 188 -17.68 2.30 -11.77
CA LYS A 188 -18.91 1.64 -12.23
C LYS A 188 -19.82 1.25 -11.07
N GLU A 189 -19.22 0.66 -10.02
CA GLU A 189 -19.93 0.15 -8.85
C GLU A 189 -20.39 1.29 -7.93
N ALA A 190 -19.55 2.29 -7.74
CA ALA A 190 -19.83 3.43 -6.87
C ALA A 190 -20.59 4.55 -7.59
N LYS A 191 -21.64 4.19 -8.34
CA LYS A 191 -22.52 5.17 -8.98
C LYS A 191 -23.12 6.09 -7.92
N GLY A 192 -22.82 7.38 -8.04
CA GLY A 192 -23.39 8.38 -7.14
C GLY A 192 -22.60 8.60 -5.86
N ILE A 193 -21.26 8.45 -5.90
CA ILE A 193 -20.40 8.94 -4.83
C ILE A 193 -20.78 10.39 -4.53
N GLY A 194 -21.49 10.57 -3.44
CA GLY A 194 -21.95 11.86 -2.97
C GLY A 194 -20.91 12.53 -2.08
N LYS A 195 -21.38 12.95 -0.91
CA LYS A 195 -20.61 13.50 0.19
C LYS A 195 -20.37 12.42 1.25
N HIS A 196 -19.41 12.65 2.17
CA HIS A 196 -19.14 11.75 3.30
C HIS A 196 -18.70 10.34 2.89
N ASN A 197 -17.68 10.25 2.05
CA ASN A 197 -17.12 8.97 1.68
C ASN A 197 -15.67 8.85 2.16
N LEU A 198 -15.32 7.69 2.69
CA LEU A 198 -13.96 7.21 2.80
C LEU A 198 -13.77 6.14 1.73
N VAL A 199 -12.88 6.39 0.79
CA VAL A 199 -12.52 5.42 -0.26
C VAL A 199 -11.09 4.99 -0.06
N ILE A 200 -10.87 3.70 0.11
CA ILE A 200 -9.54 3.13 0.29
C ILE A 200 -9.22 2.31 -0.96
N PHE A 201 -8.16 2.69 -1.65
CA PHE A 201 -7.53 1.88 -2.69
C PHE A 201 -6.26 1.25 -2.13
N HIS A 202 -6.12 -0.05 -2.24
CA HIS A 202 -4.91 -0.78 -1.92
C HIS A 202 -4.35 -1.36 -3.21
N LEU A 203 -3.26 -0.76 -3.69
CA LEU A 203 -2.68 -1.00 -5.00
C LEU A 203 -1.63 -2.10 -4.93
N MET A 204 -1.39 -2.76 -6.06
CA MET A 204 -0.25 -3.66 -6.26
C MET A 204 1.04 -2.88 -6.50
N GLY A 205 0.94 -1.65 -6.98
CA GLY A 205 2.02 -0.69 -7.14
C GLY A 205 3.26 -1.28 -7.83
N GLN A 206 4.41 -1.17 -7.17
CA GLN A 206 5.70 -1.64 -7.66
C GLN A 206 6.16 -2.96 -6.99
N HIS A 207 5.23 -3.75 -6.44
CA HIS A 207 5.55 -5.03 -5.81
C HIS A 207 6.51 -5.88 -6.66
N VAL A 208 7.35 -6.67 -6.04
CA VAL A 208 8.38 -7.51 -6.67
C VAL A 208 7.92 -8.21 -7.95
N MET A 209 8.80 -8.39 -8.92
CA MET A 209 8.55 -8.67 -10.33
C MET A 209 7.81 -7.52 -11.03
N ALA A 210 8.45 -6.35 -11.06
CA ALA A 210 7.92 -5.11 -11.62
C ALA A 210 7.33 -5.26 -13.03
N THR A 211 7.86 -6.15 -13.87
CA THR A 211 7.31 -6.49 -15.20
C THR A 211 5.84 -6.90 -15.17
N LYS A 212 5.36 -7.46 -14.07
CA LYS A 212 3.98 -7.89 -13.92
C LYS A 212 3.06 -6.78 -13.39
N ARG A 213 3.57 -5.56 -13.14
CA ARG A 213 2.82 -4.51 -12.47
C ARG A 213 2.23 -3.48 -13.43
N TYR A 214 2.53 -3.58 -14.72
CA TYR A 214 2.02 -2.69 -15.75
C TYR A 214 1.73 -3.44 -17.06
N PRO A 215 0.76 -2.97 -17.87
CA PRO A 215 0.50 -3.54 -19.19
C PRO A 215 1.69 -3.27 -20.12
N HIS A 216 2.16 -4.30 -20.83
CA HIS A 216 3.28 -4.21 -21.79
C HIS A 216 2.87 -3.55 -23.11
N ILE A 217 2.37 -2.33 -23.05
CA ILE A 217 2.04 -1.48 -24.18
C ILE A 217 3.02 -0.31 -24.28
N SER A 218 3.14 0.30 -25.45
CA SER A 218 4.10 1.39 -25.71
C SER A 218 3.97 2.58 -24.76
N GLN A 219 2.80 2.79 -24.18
CA GLN A 219 2.55 3.86 -23.21
C GLN A 219 3.30 3.67 -21.90
N PHE A 220 3.50 2.43 -21.45
CA PHE A 220 4.09 2.11 -20.15
C PHE A 220 5.38 1.31 -20.24
N ASN A 221 5.72 0.75 -21.40
CA ASN A 221 6.99 0.09 -21.66
C ASN A 221 7.94 1.08 -22.35
N VAL A 222 8.33 2.13 -21.62
CA VAL A 222 9.04 3.31 -22.14
C VAL A 222 10.54 3.22 -21.89
N PHE A 223 10.93 2.76 -20.68
CA PHE A 223 12.32 2.73 -20.23
C PHE A 223 12.94 1.37 -20.46
N SER A 224 14.23 1.36 -20.77
CA SER A 224 15.06 0.19 -21.00
C SER A 224 16.40 0.30 -20.27
N TYR A 225 17.19 -0.75 -20.23
CA TYR A 225 18.52 -0.74 -19.62
C TYR A 225 19.43 0.40 -20.14
N ARG A 226 19.20 0.88 -21.38
CA ARG A 226 19.98 1.95 -22.00
C ARG A 226 19.73 3.34 -21.38
N ASP A 227 18.59 3.51 -20.73
CA ASP A 227 18.19 4.74 -20.08
C ASP A 227 18.75 4.87 -18.66
N ILE A 228 19.25 3.75 -18.09
CA ILE A 228 19.75 3.70 -16.71
C ILE A 228 21.17 4.23 -16.64
N ARG A 229 21.33 5.39 -16.00
CA ARG A 229 22.60 6.14 -15.90
C ARG A 229 23.52 5.68 -14.77
N SER A 230 23.01 4.87 -13.83
CA SER A 230 23.81 4.39 -12.71
C SER A 230 25.06 3.63 -13.18
N LYS A 231 26.23 3.93 -12.57
CA LYS A 231 27.54 3.37 -12.89
C LYS A 231 28.06 2.45 -11.78
N GLN A 232 27.19 1.95 -10.94
CA GLN A 232 27.60 1.04 -9.88
C GLN A 232 28.31 -0.19 -10.48
N PRO A 233 29.43 -0.64 -9.92
CA PRO A 233 30.27 -1.66 -10.54
C PRO A 233 29.61 -3.05 -10.64
N TYR A 234 28.56 -3.28 -9.85
CA TYR A 234 27.80 -4.53 -9.88
C TYR A 234 26.67 -4.54 -10.93
N LEU A 235 26.39 -3.42 -11.60
CA LEU A 235 25.34 -3.34 -12.61
C LEU A 235 25.80 -3.85 -13.95
N ASN A 236 25.10 -4.86 -14.46
CA ASN A 236 25.12 -5.31 -15.84
C ASN A 236 23.83 -4.90 -16.56
N ASP A 237 23.69 -5.20 -17.84
CA ASP A 237 22.50 -4.84 -18.63
C ASP A 237 21.23 -5.49 -18.11
N GLU A 238 21.30 -6.71 -17.58
CA GLU A 238 20.17 -7.41 -16.98
C GLU A 238 19.64 -6.68 -15.73
N LYS A 239 20.52 -6.31 -14.79
CA LYS A 239 20.15 -5.56 -13.60
C LYS A 239 19.62 -4.16 -13.94
N LYS A 240 20.22 -3.50 -14.92
CA LYS A 240 19.71 -2.21 -15.43
C LYS A 240 18.33 -2.38 -16.06
N GLN A 241 18.06 -3.50 -16.74
CA GLN A 241 16.74 -3.78 -17.27
C GLN A 241 15.72 -3.94 -16.13
N MET A 242 16.07 -4.62 -15.02
CA MET A 242 15.20 -4.73 -13.85
C MET A 242 14.88 -3.35 -13.22
N ILE A 243 15.86 -2.44 -13.18
CA ILE A 243 15.65 -1.05 -12.76
C ILE A 243 14.66 -0.35 -13.71
N ALA A 244 14.85 -0.48 -15.03
CA ALA A 244 13.96 0.12 -16.01
C ALA A 244 12.53 -0.42 -15.94
N GLU A 245 12.36 -1.68 -15.62
CA GLU A 245 11.05 -2.30 -15.39
C GLU A 245 10.35 -1.72 -14.15
N TYR A 246 11.09 -1.46 -13.09
CA TYR A 246 10.59 -0.75 -11.92
C TYR A 246 10.19 0.70 -12.27
N ASP A 247 10.97 1.39 -13.07
CA ASP A 247 10.67 2.73 -13.55
C ASP A 247 9.40 2.75 -14.44
N ASN A 248 9.20 1.74 -15.26
CA ASN A 248 7.97 1.56 -16.04
C ASN A 248 6.75 1.29 -15.14
N ALA A 249 6.91 0.48 -14.09
CA ALA A 249 5.85 0.28 -13.09
C ALA A 249 5.53 1.57 -12.33
N THR A 250 6.54 2.40 -12.04
CA THR A 250 6.36 3.72 -11.42
C THR A 250 5.60 4.68 -12.35
N LEU A 251 5.91 4.66 -13.65
CA LEU A 251 5.17 5.43 -14.66
C LEU A 251 3.70 4.99 -14.74
N TYR A 252 3.44 3.69 -14.66
CA TYR A 252 2.07 3.20 -14.64
C TYR A 252 1.33 3.56 -13.34
N ASN A 253 1.99 3.50 -12.19
CA ASN A 253 1.42 3.94 -10.92
C ASN A 253 1.04 5.43 -10.95
N ASP A 254 1.85 6.29 -11.55
CA ASP A 254 1.54 7.71 -11.78
C ASP A 254 0.27 7.90 -12.63
N TYR A 255 0.10 7.08 -13.66
CA TYR A 255 -1.13 7.06 -14.48
C TYR A 255 -2.35 6.62 -13.64
N VAL A 256 -2.21 5.59 -12.80
CA VAL A 256 -3.29 5.12 -11.91
C VAL A 256 -3.69 6.21 -10.92
N LEU A 257 -2.70 6.86 -10.27
CA LEU A 257 -2.95 7.96 -9.34
C LEU A 257 -3.64 9.14 -10.01
N LYS A 258 -3.24 9.49 -11.24
CA LYS A 258 -3.91 10.51 -12.04
C LYS A 258 -5.39 10.17 -12.25
N ASN A 259 -5.71 8.92 -12.59
CA ASN A 259 -7.09 8.49 -12.79
C ASN A 259 -7.91 8.51 -11.50
N ILE A 260 -7.31 8.16 -10.37
CA ILE A 260 -7.95 8.30 -9.05
C ILE A 260 -8.24 9.79 -8.77
N ILE A 261 -7.26 10.67 -8.95
CA ILE A 261 -7.43 12.12 -8.74
C ILE A 261 -8.55 12.67 -9.62
N ASP A 262 -8.56 12.29 -10.90
CA ASP A 262 -9.58 12.78 -11.85
C ASP A 262 -10.99 12.31 -11.51
N LEU A 263 -11.13 11.13 -10.95
CA LEU A 263 -12.42 10.58 -10.53
C LEU A 263 -13.11 11.44 -9.45
N PHE A 264 -12.31 12.18 -8.68
CA PHE A 264 -12.78 13.03 -7.60
C PHE A 264 -12.56 14.53 -7.84
N ARG A 265 -12.09 14.94 -9.01
CA ARG A 265 -11.64 16.33 -9.29
C ARG A 265 -12.72 17.37 -9.03
N ASP A 266 -13.96 17.08 -9.36
CA ASP A 266 -15.10 18.00 -9.21
C ASP A 266 -15.83 17.84 -7.87
N LYS A 267 -15.21 17.18 -6.91
CA LYS A 267 -15.79 16.90 -5.58
C LYS A 267 -14.91 17.52 -4.50
N ASN A 268 -15.54 17.93 -3.39
CA ASN A 268 -14.78 18.33 -2.21
C ASN A 268 -14.07 17.10 -1.63
N THR A 269 -12.79 16.94 -1.99
CA THR A 269 -12.05 15.68 -1.75
C THR A 269 -10.60 15.95 -1.39
N VAL A 270 -10.10 15.23 -0.40
CA VAL A 270 -8.68 15.08 -0.11
C VAL A 270 -8.24 13.68 -0.54
N VAL A 271 -7.20 13.62 -1.38
CA VAL A 271 -6.55 12.36 -1.78
C VAL A 271 -5.21 12.27 -1.07
N LEU A 272 -5.03 11.22 -0.29
CA LEU A 272 -3.78 10.89 0.40
C LEU A 272 -3.17 9.66 -0.26
N TYR A 273 -1.94 9.79 -0.73
CA TYR A 273 -1.15 8.66 -1.26
C TYR A 273 0.11 8.46 -0.42
N PHE A 274 0.39 7.23 -0.08
CA PHE A 274 1.67 6.81 0.51
C PHE A 274 1.97 5.36 0.11
N SER A 275 3.24 4.98 0.12
CA SER A 275 3.64 3.59 -0.01
C SER A 275 3.70 2.90 1.34
N ASP A 276 3.36 1.64 1.38
CA ASP A 276 3.44 0.82 2.58
C ASP A 276 4.90 0.62 3.04
N HIS A 277 5.83 0.40 2.11
CA HIS A 277 7.28 0.36 2.34
C HIS A 277 8.06 0.69 1.06
N GLY A 278 9.36 0.82 1.19
CA GLY A 278 10.29 0.90 0.07
C GLY A 278 10.86 -0.45 -0.30
N GLU A 279 11.71 -0.47 -1.34
CA GLU A 279 12.40 -1.65 -1.85
C GLU A 279 13.81 -1.29 -2.30
N GLU A 280 14.73 -2.24 -2.26
CA GLU A 280 16.06 -2.10 -2.86
C GLU A 280 16.01 -2.57 -4.30
N ILE A 281 16.44 -1.75 -5.23
CA ILE A 281 16.50 -2.06 -6.66
C ILE A 281 17.88 -1.72 -7.25
N TYR A 282 18.92 -2.26 -6.62
CA TYR A 282 20.31 -2.02 -6.97
C TYR A 282 20.80 -0.57 -6.80
N ASP A 283 20.14 0.25 -5.98
CA ASP A 283 20.52 1.64 -5.77
C ASP A 283 21.79 1.78 -4.92
N TYR A 284 21.85 1.04 -3.82
CA TYR A 284 22.89 1.18 -2.81
C TYR A 284 23.76 -0.06 -2.66
N ARG A 285 23.29 -1.20 -3.14
CA ARG A 285 23.98 -2.49 -3.02
C ARG A 285 23.57 -3.44 -4.15
N ASP A 286 24.31 -4.53 -4.31
CA ASP A 286 23.98 -5.59 -5.27
C ASP A 286 22.84 -6.47 -4.74
N SER A 287 21.64 -5.90 -4.66
CA SER A 287 20.45 -6.56 -4.13
C SER A 287 19.21 -6.00 -4.78
N TYR A 288 18.20 -6.86 -4.96
CA TYR A 288 16.86 -6.51 -5.44
C TYR A 288 15.82 -7.12 -4.52
N GLY A 289 14.79 -6.33 -4.16
CA GLY A 289 13.69 -6.77 -3.32
C GLY A 289 13.78 -6.30 -1.88
N ARG A 290 13.06 -6.96 -0.99
CA ARG A 290 13.00 -6.61 0.44
C ARG A 290 14.30 -7.00 1.14
N VAL A 291 14.89 -6.07 1.85
CA VAL A 291 16.12 -6.31 2.60
C VAL A 291 15.77 -6.75 4.01
N VAL A 292 16.42 -7.83 4.49
CA VAL A 292 16.17 -8.39 5.84
C VAL A 292 16.55 -7.40 6.96
N PHE A 293 17.60 -6.61 6.72
CA PHE A 293 18.01 -5.53 7.60
C PHE A 293 18.01 -4.22 6.81
N PRO A 294 16.86 -3.55 6.69
CA PRO A 294 16.78 -2.32 5.92
C PRO A 294 17.66 -1.24 6.58
N ASP A 295 18.50 -0.62 5.78
CA ASP A 295 19.03 0.68 6.11
C ASP A 295 17.87 1.68 5.90
N PHE A 296 17.19 2.02 7.00
CA PHE A 296 16.01 2.89 6.96
C PHE A 296 16.29 4.25 6.31
N ASP A 297 17.54 4.69 6.33
CA ASP A 297 17.94 5.93 5.69
C ASP A 297 18.00 5.81 4.15
N LYS A 298 18.15 4.59 3.61
CA LYS A 298 18.39 4.35 2.19
C LYS A 298 17.29 3.59 1.48
N THR A 299 16.70 2.58 2.14
CA THR A 299 15.79 1.62 1.50
C THR A 299 14.33 1.73 1.93
N CYS A 300 14.05 2.44 3.02
CA CYS A 300 12.67 2.77 3.36
C CYS A 300 12.30 4.09 2.70
N THR A 301 11.10 4.18 2.18
CA THR A 301 10.56 5.38 1.53
C THR A 301 10.83 6.62 2.36
N ARG A 302 11.72 7.47 1.88
CA ARG A 302 11.84 8.84 2.34
C ARG A 302 11.07 9.75 1.41
#